data_d7a142b3e4d3cd28d528a155157f3629
#
_entry.id   d7a142b3e4d3cd28d528a155157f3629
#
_cell.length_a   1.000
_cell.length_b   1.000
_cell.length_c   1.000
_cell.angle_alpha   90.00
_cell.angle_beta   90.00
_cell.angle_gamma   90.00
#
_symmetry.space_group_name_H-M   'P 1'
#
loop_
_entity.id
_entity.type
_entity.pdbx_description
1 polymer ?
#
loop_
_entity_poly.entity_id
_entity_poly.type
_entity_poly.pdbx_seq_one_letter_code
_entity_poly.pdbx_strand_id
1 'polypeptide(L)'
;DTYETHFGIRTIKYDPNNGLFVNGEHFKLNGVCDHHDLGALGTALNVRALQRQLEMLHDMGCNALRTSHNPPAPELLEFADQMGFLVLDEAFDTWGQNKRPNDYGGGNLFHIWHEQDLRALVRRDRNHPSIVLWSIGNEIGEQNQGSNSVIAKELAGIVHTEDPTRPVTAACNDFNAMNNGFSTLLDAMGFNYKPDNYIRFHQLYPNEFFFATETSST
;
A
#
# COMPACT_ATOMS: atom_id res chain seq x y z
N ASP A 1 26.39 -8.22 23.22
CA ASP A 1 25.64 -7.14 22.58
C ASP A 1 24.15 -7.48 22.69
N THR A 2 23.33 -6.46 22.98
CA THR A 2 21.86 -6.58 23.05
C THR A 2 21.27 -5.93 21.82
N TYR A 3 20.30 -6.57 21.20
CA TYR A 3 19.49 -6.01 20.11
C TYR A 3 18.04 -5.95 20.58
N GLU A 4 17.40 -4.80 20.41
CA GLU A 4 16.02 -4.57 20.77
C GLU A 4 15.18 -4.36 19.49
N THR A 5 14.06 -5.07 19.41
CA THR A 5 13.08 -4.91 18.33
C THR A 5 11.71 -4.63 18.92
N HIS A 6 11.08 -3.56 18.49
CA HIS A 6 9.70 -3.25 18.81
C HIS A 6 8.78 -4.04 17.89
N PHE A 7 7.71 -4.58 18.45
CA PHE A 7 6.64 -5.24 17.69
C PHE A 7 5.30 -5.08 18.41
N GLY A 8 4.20 -5.29 17.69
CA GLY A 8 2.87 -5.25 18.27
C GLY A 8 2.10 -6.54 17.98
N ILE A 9 1.18 -6.88 18.89
CA ILE A 9 0.28 -8.03 18.75
C ILE A 9 -1.12 -7.48 18.48
N ARG A 10 -1.71 -7.89 17.37
CA ARG A 10 -3.06 -7.54 16.97
C ARG A 10 -3.68 -8.63 16.11
N THR A 11 -4.98 -8.61 15.99
CA THR A 11 -5.71 -9.39 14.99
C THR A 11 -6.28 -8.44 13.94
N ILE A 12 -6.20 -8.83 12.66
CA ILE A 12 -6.82 -8.11 11.56
C ILE A 12 -7.65 -9.10 10.76
N LYS A 13 -8.88 -8.71 10.45
CA LYS A 13 -9.78 -9.48 9.58
C LYS A 13 -10.19 -8.59 8.41
N TYR A 14 -10.03 -9.11 7.21
CA TYR A 14 -10.51 -8.50 5.97
C TYR A 14 -11.76 -9.25 5.53
N ASP A 15 -12.90 -8.56 5.60
CA ASP A 15 -14.19 -9.18 5.31
C ASP A 15 -14.79 -8.53 4.05
N PRO A 16 -15.01 -9.28 2.95
CA PRO A 16 -15.51 -8.72 1.70
C PRO A 16 -16.86 -8.00 1.81
N ASN A 17 -17.67 -8.37 2.79
CA ASN A 17 -19.01 -7.83 2.99
C ASN A 17 -19.11 -6.78 4.10
N ASN A 18 -18.21 -6.86 5.09
CA ASN A 18 -18.30 -6.06 6.31
C ASN A 18 -17.08 -5.16 6.54
N GLY A 19 -16.07 -5.22 5.65
CA GLY A 19 -14.90 -4.35 5.72
C GLY A 19 -13.80 -4.85 6.64
N LEU A 20 -13.03 -3.93 7.18
CA LEU A 20 -11.86 -4.20 8.00
C LEU A 20 -12.22 -4.28 9.49
N PHE A 21 -11.65 -5.27 10.19
CA PHE A 21 -11.75 -5.39 11.64
C PHE A 21 -10.34 -5.44 12.25
N VAL A 22 -10.12 -4.67 13.29
CA VAL A 22 -8.88 -4.66 14.08
C VAL A 22 -9.24 -5.06 15.52
N ASN A 23 -8.61 -6.10 16.03
CA ASN A 23 -8.90 -6.66 17.36
C ASN A 23 -10.39 -6.97 17.61
N GLY A 24 -11.08 -7.39 16.55
CA GLY A 24 -12.50 -7.71 16.58
C GLY A 24 -13.45 -6.53 16.41
N GLU A 25 -12.95 -5.30 16.43
CA GLU A 25 -13.75 -4.08 16.22
C GLU A 25 -13.74 -3.65 14.76
N HIS A 26 -14.90 -3.27 14.23
CA HIS A 26 -15.02 -2.74 12.88
C HIS A 26 -14.23 -1.42 12.74
N PHE A 27 -13.37 -1.35 11.74
CA PHE A 27 -12.50 -0.22 11.53
C PHE A 27 -12.68 0.39 10.14
N LYS A 28 -13.18 1.62 10.07
CA LYS A 28 -13.28 2.36 8.82
C LYS A 28 -12.00 3.14 8.59
N LEU A 29 -11.35 2.87 7.46
CA LEU A 29 -10.17 3.63 7.04
C LEU A 29 -10.59 5.05 6.59
N ASN A 30 -10.19 6.06 7.36
CA ASN A 30 -10.24 7.48 6.99
C ASN A 30 -8.82 7.94 6.79
N GLY A 31 -8.28 7.71 5.60
CA GLY A 31 -6.86 7.88 5.32
C GLY A 31 -6.55 8.93 4.29
N VAL A 32 -5.28 9.21 4.18
CA VAL A 32 -4.68 10.06 3.15
C VAL A 32 -3.55 9.32 2.44
N CYS A 33 -3.29 9.72 1.20
CA CYS A 33 -2.07 9.38 0.51
C CYS A 33 -0.99 10.36 0.95
N ASP A 34 0.01 9.87 1.65
CA ASP A 34 1.12 10.68 2.17
C ASP A 34 2.33 10.51 1.24
N HIS A 35 2.60 11.55 0.47
CA HIS A 35 3.78 11.61 -0.38
C HIS A 35 4.99 12.02 0.45
N HIS A 36 6.15 11.44 0.16
CA HIS A 36 7.38 11.73 0.87
C HIS A 36 7.89 13.15 0.53
N ASP A 37 7.21 14.15 1.04
CA ASP A 37 7.43 15.57 0.78
C ASP A 37 7.14 16.40 2.05
N LEU A 38 8.11 17.20 2.46
CA LEU A 38 8.01 18.13 3.58
C LEU A 38 8.02 19.60 3.10
N GLY A 39 7.36 19.87 1.98
CA GLY A 39 7.23 21.21 1.41
C GLY A 39 8.58 21.82 1.00
N ALA A 40 9.00 22.92 1.59
CA ALA A 40 10.24 23.59 1.25
C ALA A 40 11.51 22.74 1.51
N LEU A 41 11.41 21.67 2.28
CA LEU A 41 12.50 20.73 2.54
C LEU A 41 12.58 19.62 1.45
N GLY A 42 11.59 19.53 0.56
CA GLY A 42 11.49 18.46 -0.41
C GLY A 42 11.43 17.10 0.29
N THR A 43 12.22 16.14 -0.19
CA THR A 43 12.30 14.78 0.37
C THR A 43 13.31 14.64 1.51
N ALA A 44 13.94 15.74 1.96
CA ALA A 44 14.84 15.69 3.10
C ALA A 44 14.06 15.44 4.39
N LEU A 45 14.38 14.35 5.08
CA LEU A 45 13.71 13.99 6.31
C LEU A 45 14.03 15.00 7.42
N ASN A 46 12.98 15.57 8.01
CA ASN A 46 13.03 16.28 9.29
C ASN A 46 12.02 15.62 10.23
N VAL A 47 12.51 14.88 11.21
CA VAL A 47 11.70 14.04 12.09
C VAL A 47 10.59 14.85 12.79
N ARG A 48 10.88 16.07 13.27
CA ARG A 48 9.85 16.90 13.92
C ARG A 48 8.81 17.44 12.93
N ALA A 49 9.22 17.74 11.70
CA ALA A 49 8.27 18.16 10.66
C ALA A 49 7.34 17.00 10.26
N LEU A 50 7.89 15.80 10.10
CA LEU A 50 7.10 14.59 9.85
C LEU A 50 6.12 14.30 10.99
N GLN A 51 6.60 14.33 12.23
CA GLN A 51 5.74 14.17 13.41
C GLN A 51 4.59 15.19 13.41
N ARG A 52 4.89 16.46 13.14
CA ARG A 52 3.86 17.52 13.07
C ARG A 52 2.83 17.24 11.95
N GLN A 53 3.28 16.75 10.81
CA GLN A 53 2.37 16.36 9.72
C GLN A 53 1.37 15.29 10.20
N LEU A 54 1.85 14.23 10.84
CA LEU A 54 1.01 13.17 11.39
C LEU A 54 0.11 13.65 12.53
N GLU A 55 0.60 14.53 13.41
CA GLU A 55 -0.22 15.18 14.46
C GLU A 55 -1.40 15.93 13.83
N MET A 56 -1.17 16.70 12.76
CA MET A 56 -2.24 17.43 12.05
C MET A 56 -3.24 16.49 11.37
N LEU A 57 -2.77 15.40 10.75
CA LEU A 57 -3.64 14.40 10.15
C LEU A 57 -4.50 13.70 11.20
N HIS A 58 -3.92 13.35 12.34
CA HIS A 58 -4.64 12.77 13.48
C HIS A 58 -5.71 13.73 14.00
N ASP A 59 -5.38 15.01 14.18
CA ASP A 59 -6.32 16.04 14.65
C ASP A 59 -7.48 16.26 13.66
N MET A 60 -7.26 16.02 12.35
CA MET A 60 -8.32 16.01 11.33
C MET A 60 -9.22 14.78 11.40
N GLY A 61 -8.89 13.77 12.21
CA GLY A 61 -9.61 12.51 12.28
C GLY A 61 -9.12 11.44 11.30
N CYS A 62 -7.94 11.61 10.72
CA CYS A 62 -7.29 10.55 9.94
C CYS A 62 -6.81 9.44 10.87
N ASN A 63 -6.99 8.21 10.43
CA ASN A 63 -6.57 7.01 11.14
C ASN A 63 -5.79 6.02 10.26
N ALA A 64 -5.54 6.41 9.00
CA ALA A 64 -4.81 5.58 8.05
C ALA A 64 -3.94 6.41 7.13
N LEU A 65 -2.85 5.81 6.66
CA LEU A 65 -1.89 6.39 5.72
C LEU A 65 -1.63 5.39 4.58
N ARG A 66 -1.45 5.91 3.39
CA ARG A 66 -0.83 5.16 2.30
C ARG A 66 0.46 5.86 1.92
N THR A 67 1.57 5.14 1.93
CA THR A 67 2.91 5.69 1.64
C THR A 67 3.11 5.82 0.13
N SER A 68 2.55 6.86 -0.45
CA SER A 68 2.49 7.09 -1.88
C SER A 68 3.79 7.71 -2.40
N HIS A 69 4.44 7.18 -3.38
CA HIS A 69 4.26 5.84 -4.00
C HIS A 69 5.62 5.14 -3.93
N ASN A 70 6.18 5.02 -2.75
CA ASN A 70 7.53 4.50 -2.49
C ASN A 70 7.72 4.18 -1.01
N PRO A 71 8.77 3.43 -0.66
CA PRO A 71 9.07 3.10 0.73
C PRO A 71 9.16 4.34 1.62
N PRO A 72 8.46 4.36 2.78
CA PRO A 72 8.49 5.49 3.69
C PRO A 72 9.81 5.58 4.45
N ALA A 73 10.05 6.74 5.09
CA ALA A 73 11.06 6.83 6.14
C ALA A 73 10.66 5.92 7.32
N PRO A 74 11.61 5.19 7.94
CA PRO A 74 11.32 4.34 9.09
C PRO A 74 10.61 5.09 10.23
N GLU A 75 10.96 6.35 10.44
CA GLU A 75 10.37 7.21 11.47
C GLU A 75 8.87 7.45 11.26
N LEU A 76 8.38 7.41 10.01
CA LEU A 76 6.94 7.48 9.72
C LEU A 76 6.21 6.30 10.35
N LEU A 77 6.76 5.09 10.19
CA LEU A 77 6.16 3.86 10.72
C LEU A 77 6.23 3.83 12.25
N GLU A 78 7.32 4.32 12.85
CA GLU A 78 7.45 4.46 14.30
C GLU A 78 6.37 5.40 14.87
N PHE A 79 6.12 6.53 14.23
CA PHE A 79 5.04 7.42 14.62
C PHE A 79 3.66 6.82 14.36
N ALA A 80 3.47 6.13 13.24
CA ALA A 80 2.22 5.45 12.95
C ALA A 80 1.87 4.41 14.01
N ASP A 81 2.86 3.62 14.46
CA ASP A 81 2.69 2.67 15.57
C ASP A 81 2.27 3.36 16.87
N GLN A 82 2.95 4.49 17.20
CA GLN A 82 2.71 5.22 18.44
C GLN A 82 1.37 5.97 18.44
N MET A 83 0.96 6.50 17.30
CA MET A 83 -0.24 7.34 17.16
C MET A 83 -1.49 6.55 16.76
N GLY A 84 -1.34 5.25 16.45
CA GLY A 84 -2.46 4.36 16.10
C GLY A 84 -2.96 4.48 14.68
N PHE A 85 -2.15 4.96 13.75
CA PHE A 85 -2.47 4.90 12.31
C PHE A 85 -2.35 3.47 11.78
N LEU A 86 -3.22 3.12 10.84
CA LEU A 86 -3.03 1.95 10.00
C LEU A 86 -2.34 2.36 8.68
N VAL A 87 -1.40 1.54 8.21
CA VAL A 87 -0.56 1.88 7.07
C VAL A 87 -0.75 0.87 5.93
N LEU A 88 -0.95 1.41 4.72
CA LEU A 88 -0.71 0.71 3.47
C LEU A 88 0.71 1.07 3.03
N ASP A 89 1.63 0.13 3.19
CA ASP A 89 3.03 0.34 2.86
C ASP A 89 3.29 0.02 1.39
N GLU A 90 3.66 1.04 0.61
CA GLU A 90 3.74 0.92 -0.85
C GLU A 90 5.19 0.95 -1.33
N ALA A 91 5.53 -0.06 -2.16
CA ALA A 91 6.89 -0.25 -2.64
C ALA A 91 7.23 0.56 -3.90
N PHE A 92 6.29 0.61 -4.87
CA PHE A 92 6.57 1.13 -6.21
C PHE A 92 5.44 1.97 -6.77
N ASP A 93 5.77 3.10 -7.40
CA ASP A 93 4.83 3.88 -8.23
C ASP A 93 4.61 3.23 -9.61
N THR A 94 5.65 2.60 -10.16
CA THR A 94 5.63 2.04 -11.52
C THR A 94 6.48 0.79 -11.58
N TRP A 95 6.17 -0.08 -12.56
CA TRP A 95 6.96 -1.29 -12.81
C TRP A 95 7.80 -1.15 -14.08
N GLY A 96 7.70 -2.13 -15.00
CA GLY A 96 8.45 -2.11 -16.24
C GLY A 96 8.03 -1.05 -17.27
N GLN A 97 6.77 -0.58 -17.18
CA GLN A 97 6.27 0.48 -18.04
C GLN A 97 6.33 1.83 -17.33
N ASN A 98 6.99 2.80 -17.97
CA ASN A 98 7.09 4.14 -17.42
C ASN A 98 5.80 4.92 -17.56
N LYS A 99 5.43 5.65 -16.50
CA LYS A 99 4.42 6.71 -16.55
C LYS A 99 4.99 8.02 -17.09
N ARG A 100 6.25 8.28 -16.83
CA ARG A 100 6.96 9.51 -17.19
C ARG A 100 8.37 9.20 -17.65
N PRO A 101 9.00 10.09 -18.47
CA PRO A 101 10.43 9.99 -18.73
C PRO A 101 11.22 9.97 -17.41
N ASN A 102 12.17 9.06 -17.31
CA ASN A 102 13.06 8.87 -16.14
C ASN A 102 12.40 8.29 -14.87
N ASP A 103 11.20 7.74 -14.94
CA ASP A 103 10.66 6.93 -13.85
C ASP A 103 11.58 5.73 -13.57
N TYR A 104 11.50 5.21 -12.34
CA TYR A 104 12.27 4.04 -11.89
C TYR A 104 12.16 2.84 -12.85
N GLY A 105 10.97 2.58 -13.42
CA GLY A 105 10.75 1.51 -14.39
C GLY A 105 11.51 1.69 -15.72
N GLY A 106 11.69 2.93 -16.18
CA GLY A 106 12.19 3.21 -17.52
C GLY A 106 13.66 3.11 -17.78
N GLY A 107 14.43 2.99 -16.75
CA GLY A 107 15.86 2.81 -16.87
C GLY A 107 16.32 1.36 -16.75
N ASN A 108 15.44 0.37 -16.91
CA ASN A 108 15.66 -1.02 -16.53
C ASN A 108 15.96 -1.23 -15.03
N LEU A 109 15.89 -0.19 -14.21
CA LEU A 109 16.20 -0.28 -12.78
C LEU A 109 15.20 -1.21 -12.09
N PHE A 110 13.91 -1.09 -12.40
CA PHE A 110 12.90 -1.99 -11.87
C PHE A 110 13.24 -3.46 -12.16
N HIS A 111 13.54 -3.81 -13.40
CA HIS A 111 13.85 -5.19 -13.79
C HIS A 111 15.09 -5.77 -13.10
N ILE A 112 16.03 -4.89 -12.72
CA ILE A 112 17.28 -5.31 -12.05
C ILE A 112 17.10 -5.42 -10.54
N TRP A 113 16.34 -4.49 -9.93
CA TRP A 113 16.37 -4.29 -8.48
C TRP A 113 15.06 -4.60 -7.75
N HIS A 114 13.92 -4.75 -8.44
CA HIS A 114 12.60 -4.87 -7.80
C HIS A 114 12.53 -5.96 -6.73
N GLU A 115 13.14 -7.14 -6.98
CA GLU A 115 13.14 -8.23 -6.01
C GLU A 115 13.92 -7.83 -4.75
N GLN A 116 15.12 -7.30 -4.92
CA GLN A 116 15.96 -6.90 -3.78
C GLN A 116 15.32 -5.78 -2.99
N ASP A 117 14.77 -4.78 -3.68
CA ASP A 117 14.16 -3.60 -3.07
C ASP A 117 12.88 -3.99 -2.32
N LEU A 118 12.01 -4.81 -2.91
CA LEU A 118 10.78 -5.25 -2.28
C LEU A 118 11.06 -6.13 -1.04
N ARG A 119 12.02 -7.06 -1.14
CA ARG A 119 12.45 -7.85 0.01
C ARG A 119 13.04 -6.97 1.12
N ALA A 120 13.83 -5.97 0.76
CA ALA A 120 14.40 -5.04 1.73
C ALA A 120 13.32 -4.25 2.46
N LEU A 121 12.31 -3.72 1.74
CA LEU A 121 11.17 -3.05 2.33
C LEU A 121 10.44 -3.95 3.33
N VAL A 122 9.96 -5.11 2.87
CA VAL A 122 9.16 -6.00 3.73
C VAL A 122 9.96 -6.45 4.96
N ARG A 123 11.24 -6.81 4.80
CA ARG A 123 12.11 -7.22 5.92
C ARG A 123 12.34 -6.10 6.92
N ARG A 124 12.49 -4.85 6.46
CA ARG A 124 12.65 -3.69 7.31
C ARG A 124 11.39 -3.44 8.14
N ASP A 125 10.22 -3.52 7.49
CA ASP A 125 9.00 -2.92 8.01
C ASP A 125 8.00 -3.92 8.62
N ARG A 126 8.12 -5.22 8.35
CA ARG A 126 7.13 -6.25 8.77
C ARG A 126 6.90 -6.36 10.27
N ASN A 127 7.76 -5.80 11.12
CA ASN A 127 7.56 -5.78 12.57
C ASN A 127 6.68 -4.62 13.06
N HIS A 128 6.36 -3.65 12.19
CA HIS A 128 5.47 -2.55 12.52
C HIS A 128 4.01 -3.02 12.60
N PRO A 129 3.33 -2.91 13.76
CA PRO A 129 1.93 -3.30 13.91
C PRO A 129 0.97 -2.39 13.13
N SER A 130 1.37 -1.16 12.81
CA SER A 130 0.59 -0.24 11.98
C SER A 130 0.36 -0.73 10.57
N ILE A 131 1.31 -1.47 9.97
CA ILE A 131 1.16 -1.97 8.61
C ILE A 131 0.08 -3.05 8.55
N VAL A 132 -0.91 -2.83 7.70
CA VAL A 132 -2.05 -3.73 7.50
C VAL A 132 -2.10 -4.30 6.08
N LEU A 133 -1.50 -3.65 5.10
CA LEU A 133 -1.46 -4.07 3.70
C LEU A 133 -0.11 -3.73 3.10
N TRP A 134 0.38 -4.60 2.23
CA TRP A 134 1.51 -4.33 1.34
C TRP A 134 0.99 -3.93 -0.04
N SER A 135 1.40 -2.77 -0.53
CA SER A 135 1.05 -2.30 -1.87
C SER A 135 2.26 -2.44 -2.80
N ILE A 136 2.08 -3.18 -3.88
CA ILE A 136 3.17 -3.50 -4.82
C ILE A 136 3.22 -2.60 -6.05
N GLY A 137 2.25 -1.69 -6.22
CA GLY A 137 2.27 -0.78 -7.36
C GLY A 137 1.10 0.19 -7.39
N ASN A 138 1.31 1.31 -8.07
CA ASN A 138 0.34 2.37 -8.26
C ASN A 138 0.08 2.61 -9.74
N GLU A 139 -1.17 2.46 -10.19
CA GLU A 139 -1.62 2.80 -11.56
C GLU A 139 -0.69 2.24 -12.66
N ILE A 140 -0.19 1.03 -12.41
CA ILE A 140 0.76 0.36 -13.29
C ILE A 140 0.10 -0.02 -14.63
N GLY A 141 0.83 0.13 -15.74
CA GLY A 141 0.34 -0.23 -17.08
C GLY A 141 0.01 -1.72 -17.21
N GLU A 142 0.73 -2.55 -16.47
CA GLU A 142 0.59 -4.01 -16.47
C GLU A 142 -0.73 -4.50 -15.87
N GLN A 143 -1.52 -3.64 -15.20
CA GLN A 143 -2.89 -3.94 -14.78
C GLN A 143 -3.80 -4.37 -15.95
N ASN A 144 -3.48 -3.92 -17.17
CA ASN A 144 -4.21 -4.29 -18.38
C ASN A 144 -3.91 -5.70 -18.88
N GLN A 145 -2.88 -6.36 -18.37
CA GLN A 145 -2.53 -7.75 -18.73
C GLN A 145 -3.43 -8.78 -18.03
N GLY A 146 -4.23 -8.36 -17.07
CA GLY A 146 -5.13 -9.20 -16.32
C GLY A 146 -4.41 -10.30 -15.56
N SER A 147 -5.03 -11.48 -15.49
CA SER A 147 -4.45 -12.67 -14.84
C SER A 147 -3.14 -13.17 -15.45
N ASN A 148 -2.72 -12.61 -16.58
CA ASN A 148 -1.45 -12.94 -17.24
C ASN A 148 -0.29 -12.03 -16.81
N SER A 149 -0.50 -11.07 -15.92
CA SER A 149 0.58 -10.21 -15.42
C SER A 149 1.60 -11.03 -14.61
N VAL A 150 2.72 -11.33 -15.25
CA VAL A 150 3.82 -12.09 -14.63
C VAL A 150 4.44 -11.31 -13.47
N ILE A 151 4.60 -10.00 -13.65
CA ILE A 151 5.19 -9.11 -12.63
C ILE A 151 4.31 -9.05 -11.38
N ALA A 152 2.99 -8.90 -11.53
CA ALA A 152 2.08 -8.88 -10.39
C ALA A 152 2.18 -10.16 -9.55
N LYS A 153 2.18 -11.31 -10.23
CA LYS A 153 2.32 -12.62 -9.58
C LYS A 153 3.67 -12.78 -8.87
N GLU A 154 4.74 -12.32 -9.51
CA GLU A 154 6.09 -12.36 -8.94
C GLU A 154 6.19 -11.51 -7.69
N LEU A 155 5.78 -10.24 -7.75
CA LEU A 155 5.85 -9.32 -6.62
C LEU A 155 4.98 -9.78 -5.45
N ALA A 156 3.75 -10.23 -5.69
CA ALA A 156 2.91 -10.82 -4.66
C ALA A 156 3.57 -12.05 -4.01
N GLY A 157 4.18 -12.92 -4.79
CA GLY A 157 4.92 -14.08 -4.30
C GLY A 157 6.13 -13.72 -3.44
N ILE A 158 6.84 -12.64 -3.78
CA ILE A 158 7.95 -12.11 -2.98
C ILE A 158 7.44 -11.65 -1.62
N VAL A 159 6.38 -10.84 -1.60
CA VAL A 159 5.79 -10.36 -0.33
C VAL A 159 5.32 -11.53 0.53
N HIS A 160 4.56 -12.48 -0.01
CA HIS A 160 4.07 -13.64 0.74
C HIS A 160 5.21 -14.52 1.30
N THR A 161 6.37 -14.54 0.62
CA THR A 161 7.57 -15.25 1.12
C THR A 161 8.17 -14.55 2.34
N GLU A 162 8.19 -13.21 2.35
CA GLU A 162 8.80 -12.41 3.42
C GLU A 162 7.83 -12.15 4.57
N ASP A 163 6.53 -11.99 4.27
CA ASP A 163 5.45 -11.80 5.24
C ASP A 163 4.15 -12.47 4.78
N PRO A 164 3.88 -13.71 5.21
CA PRO A 164 2.65 -14.42 4.88
C PRO A 164 1.43 -13.96 5.71
N THR A 165 1.57 -12.94 6.56
CA THR A 165 0.54 -12.56 7.54
C THR A 165 -0.34 -11.41 7.09
N ARG A 166 0.09 -10.64 6.09
CA ARG A 166 -0.62 -9.46 5.57
C ARG A 166 -0.95 -9.62 4.09
N PRO A 167 -2.11 -9.12 3.66
CA PRO A 167 -2.51 -9.17 2.26
C PRO A 167 -1.69 -8.21 1.39
N VAL A 168 -1.62 -8.58 0.11
CA VAL A 168 -0.98 -7.82 -0.95
C VAL A 168 -2.03 -7.15 -1.82
N THR A 169 -1.80 -5.88 -2.15
CA THR A 169 -2.64 -5.08 -3.05
C THR A 169 -1.81 -4.35 -4.10
N ALA A 170 -2.49 -3.82 -5.10
CA ALA A 170 -2.00 -2.77 -6.00
C ALA A 170 -3.12 -1.74 -6.21
N ALA A 171 -2.76 -0.48 -6.35
CA ALA A 171 -3.71 0.61 -6.57
C ALA A 171 -3.99 0.75 -8.07
N CYS A 172 -5.20 0.41 -8.50
CA CYS A 172 -5.58 0.35 -9.92
C CYS A 172 -6.56 1.45 -10.31
N ASN A 173 -6.28 2.11 -11.43
CA ASN A 173 -7.14 3.16 -12.00
C ASN A 173 -7.80 2.77 -13.32
N ASP A 174 -7.47 1.62 -13.89
CA ASP A 174 -8.06 1.15 -15.14
C ASP A 174 -9.32 0.31 -14.88
N PHE A 175 -10.38 0.64 -15.62
CA PHE A 175 -11.63 -0.10 -15.55
C PHE A 175 -11.47 -1.57 -15.93
N ASN A 176 -10.58 -1.88 -16.87
CA ASN A 176 -10.35 -3.26 -17.33
C ASN A 176 -9.71 -4.11 -16.23
N ALA A 177 -8.86 -3.58 -15.38
CA ALA A 177 -8.23 -4.32 -14.28
C ALA A 177 -9.24 -4.99 -13.34
N MET A 178 -10.46 -4.46 -13.29
CA MET A 178 -11.56 -5.00 -12.48
C MET A 178 -12.26 -6.20 -13.10
N ASN A 179 -12.10 -6.42 -14.42
CA ASN A 179 -12.86 -7.44 -15.16
C ASN A 179 -11.96 -8.44 -15.89
N ASN A 180 -10.66 -8.18 -15.95
CA ASN A 180 -9.72 -9.00 -16.73
C ASN A 180 -9.00 -10.07 -15.90
N GLY A 181 -9.35 -10.20 -14.62
CA GLY A 181 -8.74 -11.16 -13.71
C GLY A 181 -7.46 -10.67 -13.04
N PHE A 182 -7.07 -9.40 -13.19
CA PHE A 182 -5.90 -8.87 -12.50
C PHE A 182 -6.05 -8.97 -10.96
N SER A 183 -7.24 -8.70 -10.43
CA SER A 183 -7.55 -8.82 -9.00
C SER A 183 -7.22 -10.20 -8.42
N THR A 184 -7.35 -11.25 -9.21
CA THR A 184 -7.06 -12.64 -8.76
C THR A 184 -5.58 -12.90 -8.48
N LEU A 185 -4.69 -11.99 -8.83
CA LEU A 185 -3.26 -12.04 -8.54
C LEU A 185 -2.91 -11.33 -7.22
N LEU A 186 -3.90 -10.68 -6.61
CA LEU A 186 -3.80 -9.90 -5.38
C LEU A 186 -4.67 -10.53 -4.30
N ASP A 187 -4.42 -10.21 -3.03
CA ASP A 187 -5.29 -10.61 -1.92
C ASP A 187 -6.40 -9.59 -1.67
N ALA A 188 -6.18 -8.34 -2.10
CA ALA A 188 -7.16 -7.26 -2.00
C ALA A 188 -7.04 -6.33 -3.21
N MET A 189 -8.16 -5.88 -3.75
CA MET A 189 -8.18 -4.95 -4.88
C MET A 189 -8.17 -3.50 -4.39
N GLY A 190 -7.18 -2.73 -4.79
CA GLY A 190 -7.12 -1.28 -4.55
C GLY A 190 -7.70 -0.48 -5.72
N PHE A 191 -8.56 0.50 -5.42
CA PHE A 191 -9.18 1.36 -6.43
C PHE A 191 -8.71 2.80 -6.33
N ASN A 192 -8.20 3.34 -7.46
CA ASN A 192 -7.94 4.76 -7.61
C ASN A 192 -9.05 5.40 -8.47
N TYR A 193 -9.78 6.38 -7.90
CA TYR A 193 -10.77 7.22 -8.60
C TYR A 193 -11.90 6.46 -9.32
N LYS A 194 -12.31 5.30 -8.81
CA LYS A 194 -13.35 4.45 -9.44
C LYS A 194 -14.48 4.06 -8.48
N PRO A 195 -15.10 5.00 -7.74
CA PRO A 195 -16.15 4.64 -6.78
C PRO A 195 -17.38 3.99 -7.44
N ASP A 196 -17.69 4.37 -8.68
CA ASP A 196 -18.82 3.81 -9.44
C ASP A 196 -18.68 2.31 -9.72
N ASN A 197 -17.47 1.76 -9.57
CA ASN A 197 -17.22 0.35 -9.84
C ASN A 197 -17.31 -0.56 -8.62
N TYR A 198 -17.42 -0.03 -7.41
CA TYR A 198 -17.39 -0.84 -6.19
C TYR A 198 -18.51 -1.87 -6.14
N ILE A 199 -19.75 -1.47 -6.43
CA ILE A 199 -20.92 -2.38 -6.44
C ILE A 199 -20.72 -3.46 -7.49
N ARG A 200 -20.31 -3.08 -8.70
CA ARG A 200 -20.10 -4.03 -9.78
C ARG A 200 -18.97 -5.01 -9.48
N PHE A 201 -17.87 -4.54 -8.93
CA PHE A 201 -16.75 -5.39 -8.54
C PHE A 201 -17.19 -6.41 -7.50
N HIS A 202 -17.89 -5.97 -6.46
CA HIS A 202 -18.40 -6.87 -5.42
C HIS A 202 -19.39 -7.91 -5.97
N GLN A 203 -20.21 -7.54 -6.97
CA GLN A 203 -21.10 -8.51 -7.65
C GLN A 203 -20.34 -9.57 -8.44
N LEU A 204 -19.24 -9.19 -9.09
CA LEU A 204 -18.40 -10.11 -9.88
C LEU A 204 -17.50 -10.97 -9.00
N TYR A 205 -17.01 -10.42 -7.91
CA TYR A 205 -16.04 -11.03 -7.00
C TYR A 205 -16.51 -10.92 -5.54
N PRO A 206 -17.62 -11.60 -5.16
CA PRO A 206 -18.25 -11.39 -3.85
C PRO A 206 -17.39 -11.84 -2.66
N ASN A 207 -16.34 -12.60 -2.91
CA ASN A 207 -15.41 -13.11 -1.89
C ASN A 207 -14.08 -12.35 -1.87
N GLU A 208 -13.88 -11.37 -2.76
CA GLU A 208 -12.66 -10.57 -2.78
C GLU A 208 -12.84 -9.32 -1.94
N PHE A 209 -11.85 -9.04 -1.08
CA PHE A 209 -11.78 -7.79 -0.35
C PHE A 209 -11.29 -6.68 -1.27
N PHE A 210 -11.90 -5.52 -1.16
CA PHE A 210 -11.46 -4.34 -1.90
C PHE A 210 -11.62 -3.07 -1.06
N PHE A 211 -10.91 -2.02 -1.45
CA PHE A 211 -10.95 -0.73 -0.80
C PHE A 211 -10.51 0.39 -1.74
N ALA A 212 -10.77 1.63 -1.34
CA ALA A 212 -10.25 2.79 -2.06
C ALA A 212 -8.82 3.08 -1.64
N THR A 213 -7.91 3.15 -2.60
CA THR A 213 -6.53 3.58 -2.40
C THR A 213 -6.35 5.07 -2.68
N GLU A 214 -7.13 5.62 -3.63
CA GLU A 214 -7.26 7.05 -3.87
C GLU A 214 -8.72 7.37 -4.25
N THR A 215 -9.39 8.23 -3.49
CA THR A 215 -10.79 8.59 -3.75
C THR A 215 -10.91 9.91 -4.49
N SER A 216 -10.09 10.89 -4.14
CA SER A 216 -10.01 12.20 -4.77
C SER A 216 -8.62 12.80 -4.59
N SER A 217 -8.26 13.72 -5.45
CA SER A 217 -7.10 14.61 -5.27
C SER A 217 -7.57 16.06 -5.24
N THR A 218 -6.88 16.87 -4.46
CA THR A 218 -7.14 18.31 -4.32
C THR A 218 -6.04 19.11 -4.98
#